data_36f56e9f3eff0b00c0f0f60a84eaf2a9
#
_entry.id   36f56e9f3eff0b00c0f0f60a84eaf2a9
#
_cell.length_a   1.000
_cell.length_b   1.000
_cell.length_c   1.000
_cell.angle_alpha   90.00
_cell.angle_beta   90.00
_cell.angle_gamma   90.00
#
_symmetry.space_group_name_H-M   'P 1'
#
loop_
_entity.id
_entity.type
_entity.pdbx_description
1 polymer ?
#
loop_
_entity_poly.entity_id
_entity_poly.type
_entity_poly.pdbx_seq_one_letter_code
_entity_poly.pdbx_strand_id
1 'polypeptide(L)'
;MKRIVTLFLSLILLLSCLCAPASAMFDPSLFYEVQAKSAYIVNTDTNIIVYDKDSSRQVPAGGLTKYMTIALLLTNYADQLDNTFQMPFAISDYVHNSDNADMRSNETFTYREAVYAMLLRNANEAAMGLAYSLSGGDLAGWVSQMNTLSQRIGTTGSTWTDACGLDSGNVTTAVDMYLILRYLMSFDAFVDISSAPAFTMPAKEKHTKSFVLLNQNVALNKTSGGSFYRKSMQGGMCDVMAYKNDHGDQSYVSWANQDGSTYIFCIMQSPDTCDTYGYANRRPALYETTRLIDWVFQSFSIQPALDTDLAL
;
A
#
# COMPACT_ATOMS: atom_id res chain seq x y z
N MET A 1 23.52 6.45 57.11
CA MET A 1 23.37 7.12 55.80
C MET A 1 24.21 6.46 54.70
N LYS A 2 25.53 6.30 54.80
CA LYS A 2 26.37 5.72 53.73
C LYS A 2 25.92 4.31 53.27
N ARG A 3 25.53 3.39 54.18
CA ARG A 3 25.07 2.03 53.82
C ARG A 3 23.72 2.00 53.09
N ILE A 4 22.82 2.95 53.36
CA ILE A 4 21.52 3.05 52.66
C ILE A 4 21.70 3.58 51.23
N VAL A 5 22.62 4.55 51.07
CA VAL A 5 22.95 5.08 49.72
C VAL A 5 23.60 4.01 48.83
N THR A 6 24.48 3.17 49.44
CA THR A 6 25.12 2.07 48.69
C THR A 6 24.12 0.99 48.27
N LEU A 7 23.15 0.66 49.13
CA LEU A 7 22.06 -0.27 48.80
C LEU A 7 21.14 0.28 47.70
N PHE A 8 20.84 1.59 47.74
CA PHE A 8 20.02 2.23 46.67
C PHE A 8 20.75 2.30 45.34
N LEU A 9 22.06 2.60 45.34
CA LEU A 9 22.87 2.58 44.12
C LEU A 9 23.01 1.16 43.53
N SER A 10 23.19 0.14 44.38
CA SER A 10 23.26 -1.24 43.89
C SER A 10 21.92 -1.75 43.35
N LEU A 11 20.79 -1.30 43.92
CA LEU A 11 19.46 -1.63 43.41
C LEU A 11 19.18 -0.96 42.06
N ILE A 12 19.60 0.28 41.86
CA ILE A 12 19.49 0.99 40.56
C ILE A 12 20.39 0.33 39.51
N LEU A 13 21.60 -0.10 39.88
CA LEU A 13 22.47 -0.86 38.96
C LEU A 13 21.89 -2.25 38.60
N LEU A 14 21.26 -2.93 39.56
CA LEU A 14 20.57 -4.20 39.26
C LEU A 14 19.33 -4.02 38.37
N LEU A 15 18.53 -2.96 38.57
CA LEU A 15 17.40 -2.66 37.71
C LEU A 15 17.82 -2.26 36.27
N SER A 16 18.97 -1.60 36.11
CA SER A 16 19.50 -1.26 34.80
C SER A 16 20.02 -2.46 33.98
N CYS A 17 20.42 -3.54 34.70
CA CYS A 17 20.84 -4.80 34.05
C CYS A 17 19.65 -5.70 33.63
N LEU A 18 18.42 -5.42 34.11
CA LEU A 18 17.24 -6.19 33.77
C LEU A 18 16.52 -5.68 32.49
N CYS A 19 16.90 -4.53 31.97
CA CYS A 19 16.57 -4.13 30.62
C CYS A 19 17.56 -4.77 29.62
N ALA A 20 17.53 -6.10 29.50
CA ALA A 20 18.06 -6.69 28.30
C ALA A 20 17.22 -6.13 27.12
N PRO A 21 17.83 -5.42 26.16
CA PRO A 21 17.09 -5.14 24.95
C PRO A 21 16.61 -6.50 24.44
N ALA A 22 15.31 -6.59 24.11
CA ALA A 22 14.81 -7.72 23.34
C ALA A 22 15.53 -7.63 21.99
N SER A 23 16.73 -8.18 21.91
CA SER A 23 17.42 -8.40 20.65
C SER A 23 16.61 -9.50 19.96
N ALA A 24 15.70 -9.12 19.06
CA ALA A 24 15.22 -10.04 18.05
C ALA A 24 16.49 -10.71 17.50
N MET A 25 16.61 -12.02 17.68
CA MET A 25 17.73 -12.76 17.11
C MET A 25 17.53 -12.71 15.60
N PHE A 26 18.20 -11.75 14.95
CA PHE A 26 18.25 -11.66 13.50
C PHE A 26 18.95 -12.92 12.99
N ASP A 27 18.20 -13.76 12.31
CA ASP A 27 18.77 -14.91 11.56
C ASP A 27 19.12 -14.47 10.15
N PRO A 28 20.40 -14.26 9.83
CA PRO A 28 20.85 -13.83 8.52
C PRO A 28 20.48 -14.83 7.41
N SER A 29 20.26 -16.11 7.74
CA SER A 29 19.90 -17.13 6.76
C SER A 29 18.48 -16.99 6.22
N LEU A 30 17.62 -16.30 6.98
CA LEU A 30 16.24 -16.00 6.58
C LEU A 30 16.14 -14.68 5.80
N PHE A 31 17.18 -13.85 5.85
CA PHE A 31 17.14 -12.55 5.22
C PHE A 31 17.26 -12.67 3.68
N TYR A 32 16.29 -12.06 3.02
CA TYR A 32 16.33 -11.86 1.58
C TYR A 32 16.99 -10.53 1.24
N GLU A 33 18.04 -10.54 0.43
CA GLU A 33 18.66 -9.30 -0.03
C GLU A 33 17.72 -8.55 -0.99
N VAL A 34 17.20 -7.42 -0.55
CA VAL A 34 16.25 -6.60 -1.29
C VAL A 34 16.92 -5.97 -2.51
N GLN A 35 16.41 -6.29 -3.70
CA GLN A 35 16.88 -5.73 -4.98
C GLN A 35 16.20 -4.39 -5.31
N ALA A 36 15.02 -4.13 -4.74
CA ALA A 36 14.32 -2.85 -4.92
C ALA A 36 15.23 -1.65 -4.64
N LYS A 37 15.05 -0.56 -5.36
CA LYS A 37 15.85 0.67 -5.19
C LYS A 37 15.59 1.37 -3.86
N SER A 38 14.38 1.19 -3.31
CA SER A 38 13.98 1.70 -2.02
C SER A 38 13.00 0.73 -1.37
N ALA A 39 13.12 0.51 -0.06
CA ALA A 39 12.20 -0.32 0.69
C ALA A 39 12.03 0.20 2.11
N TYR A 40 10.81 0.10 2.64
CA TYR A 40 10.48 0.53 3.99
C TYR A 40 9.43 -0.40 4.59
N ILE A 41 9.75 -1.01 5.74
CA ILE A 41 8.85 -1.94 6.42
C ILE A 41 8.69 -1.48 7.87
N VAL A 42 7.45 -1.29 8.29
CA VAL A 42 7.12 -0.79 9.62
C VAL A 42 6.04 -1.66 10.26
N ASN A 43 6.25 -2.00 11.52
CA ASN A 43 5.19 -2.53 12.37
C ASN A 43 4.27 -1.37 12.79
N THR A 44 2.99 -1.41 12.41
CA THR A 44 2.05 -0.30 12.67
C THR A 44 1.58 -0.22 14.11
N ASP A 45 1.64 -1.32 14.86
CA ASP A 45 1.16 -1.41 16.24
C ASP A 45 2.17 -0.79 17.22
N THR A 46 3.46 -0.92 16.89
CA THR A 46 4.58 -0.40 17.73
C THR A 46 5.28 0.80 17.11
N ASN A 47 5.02 1.12 15.84
CA ASN A 47 5.75 2.09 15.02
C ASN A 47 7.26 1.77 14.87
N ILE A 48 7.67 0.51 15.06
CA ILE A 48 9.05 0.09 14.88
C ILE A 48 9.32 -0.13 13.40
N ILE A 49 10.38 0.52 12.90
CA ILE A 49 10.94 0.29 11.58
C ILE A 49 11.76 -1.01 11.66
N VAL A 50 11.34 -2.04 10.90
CA VAL A 50 12.06 -3.32 10.87
C VAL A 50 13.00 -3.43 9.67
N TYR A 51 12.77 -2.63 8.64
CA TYR A 51 13.64 -2.54 7.47
C TYR A 51 13.59 -1.15 6.83
N ASP A 52 14.77 -0.60 6.50
CA ASP A 52 14.91 0.67 5.79
C ASP A 52 16.04 0.54 4.77
N LYS A 53 15.72 0.78 3.50
CA LYS A 53 16.69 0.90 2.41
C LYS A 53 16.34 2.12 1.58
N ASP A 54 17.15 3.16 1.66
CA ASP A 54 16.98 4.39 0.88
C ASP A 54 15.51 4.89 0.86
N SER A 55 14.81 4.79 2.00
CA SER A 55 13.35 4.95 2.08
C SER A 55 12.88 6.38 1.73
N SER A 56 13.77 7.37 1.81
CA SER A 56 13.52 8.77 1.39
C SER A 56 13.85 9.04 -0.09
N ARG A 57 14.31 8.04 -0.83
CA ARG A 57 14.62 8.18 -2.25
C ARG A 57 13.34 8.43 -3.05
N GLN A 58 13.30 9.52 -3.81
CA GLN A 58 12.23 9.77 -4.75
C GLN A 58 12.27 8.78 -5.92
N VAL A 59 11.10 8.23 -6.23
CA VAL A 59 10.87 7.31 -7.34
C VAL A 59 9.56 7.65 -8.04
N PRO A 60 9.36 7.26 -9.31
CA PRO A 60 8.06 7.36 -9.95
C PRO A 60 6.96 6.67 -9.13
N ALA A 61 5.85 7.34 -8.91
CA ALA A 61 4.71 6.79 -8.19
C ALA A 61 3.89 5.82 -9.06
N GLY A 62 3.81 6.10 -10.37
CA GLY A 62 3.01 5.29 -11.30
C GLY A 62 1.60 5.07 -10.78
N GLY A 63 1.08 3.86 -10.93
CA GLY A 63 -0.27 3.49 -10.49
C GLY A 63 -0.53 3.69 -8.99
N LEU A 64 0.51 3.75 -8.14
CA LEU A 64 0.37 4.02 -6.70
C LEU A 64 -0.19 5.42 -6.40
N THR A 65 -0.16 6.34 -7.37
CA THR A 65 -0.83 7.65 -7.30
C THR A 65 -2.30 7.52 -6.90
N LYS A 66 -2.97 6.43 -7.29
CA LYS A 66 -4.38 6.17 -6.98
C LYS A 66 -4.64 6.05 -5.48
N TYR A 67 -3.66 5.66 -4.67
CA TYR A 67 -3.80 5.72 -3.22
C TYR A 67 -4.08 7.16 -2.74
N MET A 68 -3.43 8.15 -3.36
CA MET A 68 -3.68 9.54 -3.00
C MET A 68 -5.05 10.05 -3.49
N THR A 69 -5.48 9.62 -4.68
CA THR A 69 -6.84 9.90 -5.19
C THR A 69 -7.91 9.28 -4.27
N ILE A 70 -7.71 8.03 -3.82
CA ILE A 70 -8.61 7.37 -2.87
C ILE A 70 -8.57 8.07 -1.51
N ALA A 71 -7.39 8.49 -1.03
CA ALA A 71 -7.26 9.22 0.22
C ALA A 71 -8.05 10.54 0.19
N LEU A 72 -7.98 11.30 -0.90
CA LEU A 72 -8.75 12.53 -1.07
C LEU A 72 -10.25 12.25 -1.14
N LEU A 73 -10.66 11.20 -1.88
CA LEU A 73 -12.06 10.77 -1.91
C LEU A 73 -12.57 10.43 -0.51
N LEU A 74 -11.88 9.56 0.22
CA LEU A 74 -12.33 9.11 1.54
C LEU A 74 -12.29 10.23 2.59
N THR A 75 -11.35 11.17 2.49
CA THR A 75 -11.31 12.34 3.37
C THR A 75 -12.59 13.18 3.26
N ASN A 76 -13.13 13.30 2.04
CA ASN A 76 -14.23 14.22 1.77
C ASN A 76 -15.60 13.52 1.65
N TYR A 77 -15.62 12.20 1.34
CA TYR A 77 -16.83 11.48 0.93
C TYR A 77 -16.92 10.05 1.49
N ALA A 78 -16.28 9.73 2.62
CA ALA A 78 -16.29 8.38 3.18
C ALA A 78 -17.70 7.82 3.46
N ASP A 79 -18.62 8.68 3.86
CA ASP A 79 -20.04 8.37 4.12
C ASP A 79 -20.93 8.41 2.86
N GLN A 80 -20.37 8.72 1.71
CA GLN A 80 -21.07 8.95 0.45
C GLN A 80 -20.61 8.00 -0.67
N LEU A 81 -19.99 6.88 -0.33
CA LEU A 81 -19.44 5.96 -1.32
C LEU A 81 -20.48 5.32 -2.26
N ASP A 82 -21.73 5.34 -1.86
CA ASP A 82 -22.85 4.85 -2.68
C ASP A 82 -23.47 5.94 -3.58
N ASN A 83 -23.01 7.20 -3.48
CA ASN A 83 -23.33 8.23 -4.45
C ASN A 83 -22.73 7.90 -5.81
N THR A 84 -23.37 8.40 -6.86
CA THR A 84 -23.02 8.06 -8.24
C THR A 84 -22.42 9.24 -9.00
N PHE A 85 -21.61 8.91 -10.00
CA PHE A 85 -21.15 9.84 -11.03
C PHE A 85 -21.29 9.20 -12.41
N GLN A 86 -21.44 10.02 -13.43
CA GLN A 86 -21.39 9.56 -14.81
C GLN A 86 -19.93 9.63 -15.30
N MET A 87 -19.44 8.52 -15.90
CA MET A 87 -18.10 8.47 -16.46
C MET A 87 -17.96 9.50 -17.57
N PRO A 88 -17.11 10.52 -17.45
CA PRO A 88 -17.00 11.60 -18.42
C PRO A 88 -16.28 11.12 -19.70
N PHE A 89 -16.75 11.58 -20.86
CA PHE A 89 -16.07 11.34 -22.13
C PHE A 89 -14.73 12.13 -22.21
N ALA A 90 -14.65 13.27 -21.52
CA ALA A 90 -13.52 14.20 -21.58
C ALA A 90 -12.17 13.58 -21.19
N ILE A 91 -12.16 12.49 -20.39
CA ILE A 91 -10.89 11.84 -19.96
C ILE A 91 -10.46 10.71 -20.88
N SER A 92 -11.26 10.35 -21.89
CA SER A 92 -11.06 9.12 -22.70
C SER A 92 -9.72 9.10 -23.41
N ASP A 93 -9.30 10.22 -24.00
CA ASP A 93 -8.02 10.29 -24.72
C ASP A 93 -6.82 10.20 -23.77
N TYR A 94 -6.95 10.77 -22.57
CA TYR A 94 -5.89 10.75 -21.59
C TYR A 94 -5.59 9.33 -21.06
N VAL A 95 -6.63 8.54 -20.85
CA VAL A 95 -6.49 7.17 -20.31
C VAL A 95 -6.43 6.09 -21.39
N HIS A 96 -6.45 6.48 -22.66
CA HIS A 96 -6.46 5.54 -23.77
C HIS A 96 -5.26 4.59 -23.75
N ASN A 97 -5.51 3.29 -24.02
CA ASN A 97 -4.50 2.24 -23.99
C ASN A 97 -3.75 2.08 -22.66
N SER A 98 -4.35 2.47 -21.55
CA SER A 98 -3.81 2.29 -20.21
C SER A 98 -4.58 1.22 -19.43
N ASP A 99 -4.12 0.88 -18.21
CA ASP A 99 -4.82 -0.07 -17.34
C ASP A 99 -6.22 0.43 -17.02
N ASN A 100 -7.20 -0.47 -17.16
CA ASN A 100 -8.61 -0.14 -17.01
C ASN A 100 -9.44 -1.31 -16.46
N ALA A 101 -10.65 -0.99 -16.03
CA ALA A 101 -11.67 -1.90 -15.56
C ALA A 101 -12.89 -1.95 -16.50
N ASP A 102 -12.75 -1.48 -17.74
CA ASP A 102 -13.81 -1.34 -18.75
C ASP A 102 -15.00 -0.47 -18.27
N MET A 103 -14.71 0.59 -17.49
CA MET A 103 -15.70 1.59 -17.09
C MET A 103 -15.88 2.60 -18.23
N ARG A 104 -16.94 2.44 -18.99
CA ARG A 104 -17.11 3.18 -20.26
C ARG A 104 -17.74 4.56 -20.06
N SER A 105 -17.35 5.51 -20.89
CA SER A 105 -17.92 6.87 -20.91
C SER A 105 -19.45 6.84 -21.01
N ASN A 106 -20.10 7.74 -20.28
CA ASN A 106 -21.56 7.89 -20.14
C ASN A 106 -22.28 6.70 -19.45
N GLU A 107 -21.56 5.79 -18.79
CA GLU A 107 -22.13 4.87 -17.82
C GLU A 107 -22.12 5.49 -16.42
N THR A 108 -23.02 5.06 -15.57
CA THR A 108 -23.15 5.55 -14.20
C THR A 108 -22.54 4.56 -13.22
N PHE A 109 -21.61 5.05 -12.39
CA PHE A 109 -20.93 4.26 -11.37
C PHE A 109 -21.04 4.90 -10.00
N THR A 110 -20.99 4.10 -8.94
CA THR A 110 -20.82 4.62 -7.59
C THR A 110 -19.35 4.96 -7.31
N TYR A 111 -19.09 5.81 -6.31
CA TYR A 111 -17.72 6.08 -5.86
C TYR A 111 -17.05 4.79 -5.37
N ARG A 112 -17.80 3.92 -4.68
CA ARG A 112 -17.35 2.61 -4.22
C ARG A 112 -16.88 1.73 -5.38
N GLU A 113 -17.64 1.66 -6.47
CA GLU A 113 -17.27 0.91 -7.67
C GLU A 113 -15.97 1.44 -8.30
N ALA A 114 -15.78 2.75 -8.30
CA ALA A 114 -14.53 3.36 -8.76
C ALA A 114 -13.33 2.99 -7.87
N VAL A 115 -13.51 2.94 -6.54
CA VAL A 115 -12.46 2.50 -5.61
C VAL A 115 -12.11 1.03 -5.84
N TYR A 116 -13.11 0.15 -6.03
CA TYR A 116 -12.85 -1.24 -6.42
C TYR A 116 -12.06 -1.33 -7.74
N ALA A 117 -12.45 -0.57 -8.75
CA ALA A 117 -11.76 -0.55 -10.04
C ALA A 117 -10.30 -0.09 -9.90
N MET A 118 -10.05 0.98 -9.14
CA MET A 118 -8.70 1.48 -8.87
C MET A 118 -7.83 0.45 -8.13
N LEU A 119 -8.33 -0.13 -7.06
CA LEU A 119 -7.54 -1.05 -6.21
C LEU A 119 -7.35 -2.43 -6.83
N LEU A 120 -8.39 -2.98 -7.46
CA LEU A 120 -8.35 -4.34 -7.99
C LEU A 120 -7.73 -4.42 -9.39
N ARG A 121 -7.92 -3.37 -10.21
CA ARG A 121 -7.53 -3.38 -11.63
C ARG A 121 -6.53 -2.30 -12.02
N ASN A 122 -6.09 -1.47 -11.06
CA ASN A 122 -5.27 -0.29 -11.34
C ASN A 122 -5.92 0.67 -12.37
N ALA A 123 -7.26 0.74 -12.40
CA ALA A 123 -8.04 1.41 -13.44
C ALA A 123 -7.78 2.92 -13.47
N ASN A 124 -7.21 3.41 -14.56
CA ASN A 124 -6.88 4.82 -14.75
C ASN A 124 -8.12 5.66 -15.03
N GLU A 125 -9.07 5.11 -15.82
CA GLU A 125 -10.35 5.77 -16.11
C GLU A 125 -11.19 5.96 -14.84
N ALA A 126 -11.12 5.02 -13.89
CA ALA A 126 -11.82 5.15 -12.61
C ALA A 126 -11.29 6.34 -11.80
N ALA A 127 -9.97 6.49 -11.71
CA ALA A 127 -9.34 7.58 -10.98
C ALA A 127 -9.59 8.94 -11.65
N MET A 128 -9.35 9.03 -12.96
CA MET A 128 -9.53 10.27 -13.72
C MET A 128 -10.98 10.68 -13.84
N GLY A 129 -11.89 9.70 -14.08
CA GLY A 129 -13.32 9.95 -14.20
C GLY A 129 -13.93 10.45 -12.90
N LEU A 130 -13.55 9.82 -11.76
CA LEU A 130 -13.96 10.26 -10.44
C LEU A 130 -13.45 11.67 -10.13
N ALA A 131 -12.16 11.92 -10.34
CA ALA A 131 -11.53 13.21 -10.11
C ALA A 131 -12.18 14.32 -10.95
N TYR A 132 -12.40 14.07 -12.24
CA TYR A 132 -13.07 15.00 -13.15
C TYR A 132 -14.49 15.32 -12.70
N SER A 133 -15.26 14.29 -12.33
CA SER A 133 -16.66 14.47 -11.94
C SER A 133 -16.80 15.23 -10.62
N LEU A 134 -16.00 14.90 -9.61
CA LEU A 134 -16.07 15.52 -8.29
C LEU A 134 -15.48 16.93 -8.27
N SER A 135 -14.57 17.26 -9.18
CA SER A 135 -14.02 18.61 -9.31
C SER A 135 -14.83 19.52 -10.27
N GLY A 136 -15.92 19.00 -10.88
CA GLY A 136 -16.65 19.75 -11.91
C GLY A 136 -15.83 20.00 -13.17
N GLY A 137 -14.85 19.15 -13.46
CA GLY A 137 -13.92 19.25 -14.60
C GLY A 137 -12.60 19.95 -14.29
N ASP A 138 -12.43 20.50 -13.08
CA ASP A 138 -11.17 21.14 -12.66
C ASP A 138 -10.17 20.10 -12.11
N LEU A 139 -9.55 19.34 -13.00
CA LEU A 139 -8.51 18.36 -12.63
C LEU A 139 -7.29 19.01 -11.96
N ALA A 140 -6.94 20.26 -12.31
CA ALA A 140 -5.84 20.98 -11.67
C ALA A 140 -6.17 21.29 -10.20
N GLY A 141 -7.40 21.71 -9.92
CA GLY A 141 -7.91 21.88 -8.56
C GLY A 141 -7.92 20.58 -7.76
N TRP A 142 -8.29 19.46 -8.39
CA TRP A 142 -8.22 18.14 -7.74
C TRP A 142 -6.77 17.79 -7.36
N VAL A 143 -5.82 17.92 -8.27
CA VAL A 143 -4.39 17.69 -8.04
C VAL A 143 -3.84 18.59 -6.94
N SER A 144 -4.24 19.86 -6.91
CA SER A 144 -3.86 20.79 -5.84
C SER A 144 -4.36 20.29 -4.47
N GLN A 145 -5.57 19.77 -4.39
CA GLN A 145 -6.11 19.17 -3.17
C GLN A 145 -5.37 17.88 -2.78
N MET A 146 -4.98 17.02 -3.76
CA MET A 146 -4.14 15.84 -3.49
C MET A 146 -2.83 16.25 -2.83
N ASN A 147 -2.11 17.24 -3.38
CA ASN A 147 -0.85 17.73 -2.81
C ASN A 147 -1.05 18.35 -1.42
N THR A 148 -2.11 19.11 -1.22
CA THR A 148 -2.45 19.70 0.09
C THR A 148 -2.72 18.61 1.13
N LEU A 149 -3.50 17.59 0.79
CA LEU A 149 -3.77 16.47 1.69
C LEU A 149 -2.48 15.66 1.96
N SER A 150 -1.69 15.42 0.94
CA SER A 150 -0.40 14.72 1.04
C SER A 150 0.51 15.39 2.10
N GLN A 151 0.65 16.71 2.04
CA GLN A 151 1.40 17.49 3.04
C GLN A 151 0.77 17.38 4.45
N ARG A 152 -0.56 17.38 4.56
CA ARG A 152 -1.25 17.20 5.84
C ARG A 152 -1.07 15.80 6.43
N ILE A 153 -0.93 14.76 5.61
CA ILE A 153 -0.58 13.39 6.03
C ILE A 153 0.88 13.35 6.54
N GLY A 154 1.72 14.31 6.15
CA GLY A 154 3.12 14.40 6.57
C GLY A 154 4.14 13.97 5.51
N THR A 155 3.73 13.83 4.26
CA THR A 155 4.65 13.49 3.18
C THR A 155 5.57 14.67 2.85
N THR A 156 6.81 14.39 2.53
CA THR A 156 7.84 15.42 2.25
C THR A 156 8.54 15.23 0.90
N GLY A 157 8.49 14.04 0.33
CA GLY A 157 9.15 13.68 -0.91
C GLY A 157 8.17 13.38 -2.06
N SER A 158 6.86 13.56 -1.86
CA SER A 158 5.85 13.28 -2.89
C SER A 158 5.37 14.52 -3.61
N THR A 159 5.11 14.36 -4.90
CA THR A 159 4.44 15.35 -5.75
C THR A 159 3.46 14.63 -6.66
N TRP A 160 2.25 15.17 -6.79
CA TRP A 160 1.19 14.63 -7.61
C TRP A 160 0.87 15.60 -8.74
N THR A 161 0.75 15.10 -9.97
CA THR A 161 0.52 15.87 -11.18
C THR A 161 -0.72 15.42 -11.96
N ASP A 162 -1.21 14.21 -11.68
CA ASP A 162 -2.51 13.73 -12.13
C ASP A 162 -3.18 12.85 -11.05
N ALA A 163 -4.38 12.35 -11.33
CA ALA A 163 -5.15 11.52 -10.40
C ALA A 163 -4.88 10.01 -10.54
N CYS A 164 -4.19 9.55 -11.58
CA CYS A 164 -4.07 8.12 -11.91
C CYS A 164 -2.64 7.59 -11.99
N GLY A 165 -1.64 8.46 -12.16
CA GLY A 165 -0.23 8.08 -12.23
C GLY A 165 0.30 7.88 -13.66
N LEU A 166 -0.38 8.41 -14.68
CA LEU A 166 0.08 8.37 -16.06
C LEU A 166 1.12 9.46 -16.36
N ASP A 167 1.04 10.59 -15.66
CA ASP A 167 2.00 11.67 -15.79
C ASP A 167 3.29 11.34 -15.04
N SER A 168 4.43 11.50 -15.69
CA SER A 168 5.75 11.21 -15.14
C SER A 168 6.18 12.14 -13.99
N GLY A 169 5.48 13.25 -13.79
CA GLY A 169 5.67 14.15 -12.66
C GLY A 169 5.16 13.60 -11.33
N ASN A 170 4.38 12.51 -11.33
CA ASN A 170 4.00 11.83 -10.10
C ASN A 170 5.21 11.11 -9.50
N VAL A 171 5.73 11.64 -8.41
CA VAL A 171 6.87 11.07 -7.67
C VAL A 171 6.52 10.89 -6.20
N THR A 172 7.13 9.90 -5.56
CA THR A 172 6.92 9.57 -4.16
C THR A 172 8.15 8.92 -3.54
N THR A 173 8.09 8.61 -2.24
CA THR A 173 9.12 7.85 -1.51
C THR A 173 8.48 6.68 -0.77
N ALA A 174 9.28 5.69 -0.34
CA ALA A 174 8.75 4.56 0.43
C ALA A 174 8.20 5.02 1.80
N VAL A 175 8.82 6.01 2.44
CA VAL A 175 8.30 6.62 3.68
C VAL A 175 6.95 7.29 3.45
N ASP A 176 6.83 8.07 2.38
CA ASP A 176 5.57 8.77 2.08
C ASP A 176 4.46 7.80 1.75
N MET A 177 4.75 6.73 1.01
CA MET A 177 3.77 5.67 0.72
C MET A 177 3.33 4.94 1.99
N TYR A 178 4.24 4.73 2.95
CA TYR A 178 3.88 4.22 4.27
C TYR A 178 2.87 5.15 4.98
N LEU A 179 3.14 6.45 5.00
CA LEU A 179 2.26 7.44 5.64
C LEU A 179 0.87 7.47 4.97
N ILE A 180 0.84 7.44 3.63
CA ILE A 180 -0.40 7.45 2.84
C ILE A 180 -1.20 6.16 3.09
N LEU A 181 -0.56 4.99 3.03
CA LEU A 181 -1.26 3.72 3.28
C LEU A 181 -1.76 3.63 4.72
N ARG A 182 -0.95 4.03 5.70
CA ARG A 182 -1.35 4.10 7.10
C ARG A 182 -2.57 5.02 7.30
N TYR A 183 -2.60 6.15 6.61
CA TYR A 183 -3.76 7.06 6.62
C TYR A 183 -5.00 6.39 6.01
N LEU A 184 -4.85 5.73 4.88
CA LEU A 184 -5.93 4.99 4.21
C LEU A 184 -6.49 3.86 5.08
N MET A 185 -5.65 3.16 5.83
CA MET A 185 -6.06 2.08 6.76
C MET A 185 -6.91 2.59 7.92
N SER A 186 -7.01 3.89 8.17
CA SER A 186 -7.95 4.45 9.15
C SER A 186 -9.41 4.49 8.65
N PHE A 187 -9.66 4.16 7.39
CA PHE A 187 -10.99 4.08 6.79
C PHE A 187 -11.39 2.61 6.59
N ASP A 188 -12.41 2.13 7.30
CA ASP A 188 -12.89 0.74 7.19
C ASP A 188 -13.22 0.36 5.74
N ALA A 189 -13.84 1.28 4.99
CA ALA A 189 -14.16 1.05 3.58
C ALA A 189 -12.92 0.77 2.71
N PHE A 190 -11.78 1.41 3.00
CA PHE A 190 -10.54 1.12 2.30
C PHE A 190 -10.01 -0.27 2.65
N VAL A 191 -10.03 -0.63 3.93
CA VAL A 191 -9.58 -1.94 4.41
C VAL A 191 -10.40 -3.04 3.75
N ASP A 192 -11.73 -2.92 3.76
CA ASP A 192 -12.66 -3.90 3.16
C ASP A 192 -12.43 -4.04 1.64
N ILE A 193 -12.33 -2.93 0.91
CA ILE A 193 -12.18 -2.96 -0.54
C ILE A 193 -10.80 -3.49 -0.94
N SER A 194 -9.73 -3.05 -0.28
CA SER A 194 -8.36 -3.44 -0.63
C SER A 194 -8.07 -4.92 -0.38
N SER A 195 -8.78 -5.54 0.57
CA SER A 195 -8.67 -6.96 0.90
C SER A 195 -9.55 -7.87 0.06
N ALA A 196 -10.45 -7.32 -0.76
CA ALA A 196 -11.35 -8.11 -1.58
C ALA A 196 -10.60 -8.86 -2.70
N PRO A 197 -10.76 -10.18 -2.84
CA PRO A 197 -10.10 -10.95 -3.91
C PRO A 197 -10.74 -10.69 -5.28
N ALA A 198 -11.99 -10.25 -5.29
CA ALA A 198 -12.74 -9.91 -6.49
C ALA A 198 -13.93 -9.00 -6.14
N PHE A 199 -14.44 -8.30 -7.13
CA PHE A 199 -15.69 -7.53 -7.05
C PHE A 199 -16.54 -7.79 -8.30
N THR A 200 -17.84 -8.00 -8.13
CA THR A 200 -18.76 -8.13 -9.25
C THR A 200 -19.36 -6.76 -9.57
N MET A 201 -18.89 -6.16 -10.67
CA MET A 201 -19.47 -4.94 -11.21
C MET A 201 -20.87 -5.25 -11.73
N PRO A 202 -21.92 -4.55 -11.28
CA PRO A 202 -23.27 -4.77 -11.78
C PRO A 202 -23.41 -4.37 -13.26
N ALA A 203 -24.49 -4.80 -13.91
CA ALA A 203 -24.81 -4.37 -15.25
C ALA A 203 -24.98 -2.83 -15.30
N LYS A 204 -24.55 -2.23 -16.41
CA LYS A 204 -24.55 -0.80 -16.68
C LYS A 204 -25.22 -0.50 -18.01
N GLU A 205 -25.31 0.75 -18.38
CA GLU A 205 -26.00 1.21 -19.59
C GLU A 205 -25.40 0.58 -20.88
N LYS A 206 -24.08 0.37 -20.89
CA LYS A 206 -23.36 -0.25 -22.03
C LYS A 206 -22.90 -1.68 -21.75
N HIS A 207 -22.90 -2.09 -20.47
CA HIS A 207 -22.65 -3.46 -20.05
C HIS A 207 -23.95 -4.12 -19.60
N THR A 208 -24.63 -4.80 -20.50
CA THR A 208 -25.94 -5.43 -20.24
C THR A 208 -25.88 -6.62 -19.28
N LYS A 209 -24.68 -7.08 -18.91
CA LYS A 209 -24.43 -8.14 -17.93
C LYS A 209 -23.41 -7.67 -16.91
N SER A 210 -23.51 -8.18 -15.68
CA SER A 210 -22.49 -8.03 -14.67
C SER A 210 -21.17 -8.70 -15.10
N PHE A 211 -20.05 -8.15 -14.64
CA PHE A 211 -18.71 -8.71 -14.89
C PHE A 211 -17.84 -8.64 -13.63
N VAL A 212 -16.80 -9.48 -13.58
CA VAL A 212 -15.98 -9.62 -12.37
C VAL A 212 -14.66 -8.89 -12.55
N LEU A 213 -14.34 -8.02 -11.60
CA LEU A 213 -12.99 -7.45 -11.41
C LEU A 213 -12.22 -8.38 -10.47
N LEU A 214 -11.22 -9.08 -11.00
CA LEU A 214 -10.30 -9.87 -10.18
C LEU A 214 -9.19 -8.98 -9.65
N ASN A 215 -8.86 -9.14 -8.36
CA ASN A 215 -7.77 -8.40 -7.77
C ASN A 215 -6.42 -8.84 -8.37
N GLN A 216 -5.66 -7.88 -8.86
CA GLN A 216 -4.32 -8.12 -9.42
C GLN A 216 -3.30 -8.46 -8.32
N ASN A 217 -3.60 -8.15 -7.05
CA ASN A 217 -2.85 -8.64 -5.91
C ASN A 217 -3.10 -10.15 -5.70
N VAL A 218 -2.41 -10.97 -6.46
CA VAL A 218 -2.58 -12.43 -6.40
C VAL A 218 -2.15 -13.03 -5.06
N ALA A 219 -1.40 -12.31 -4.22
CA ALA A 219 -1.03 -12.77 -2.89
C ALA A 219 -2.24 -12.93 -1.95
N LEU A 220 -3.37 -12.28 -2.26
CA LEU A 220 -4.64 -12.43 -1.54
C LEU A 220 -5.40 -13.71 -1.89
N ASN A 221 -5.13 -14.33 -3.02
CA ASN A 221 -5.95 -15.42 -3.54
C ASN A 221 -5.19 -16.75 -3.58
N LYS A 222 -5.61 -17.72 -2.75
CA LYS A 222 -4.97 -19.02 -2.67
C LYS A 222 -4.99 -19.79 -3.99
N THR A 223 -6.03 -19.63 -4.80
CA THR A 223 -6.19 -20.38 -6.05
C THR A 223 -5.35 -19.80 -7.17
N SER A 224 -5.31 -18.46 -7.33
CA SER A 224 -4.58 -17.78 -8.40
C SER A 224 -3.18 -17.32 -7.98
N GLY A 225 -2.90 -17.24 -6.69
CA GLY A 225 -1.64 -16.73 -6.13
C GLY A 225 -0.47 -17.70 -6.23
N GLY A 226 -0.75 -19.01 -6.24
CA GLY A 226 0.32 -20.01 -6.27
C GLY A 226 1.38 -19.76 -5.19
N SER A 227 2.65 -19.64 -5.60
CA SER A 227 3.78 -19.38 -4.71
C SER A 227 3.78 -17.98 -4.07
N PHE A 228 3.01 -17.03 -4.61
CA PHE A 228 2.87 -15.67 -4.05
C PHE A 228 1.84 -15.58 -2.93
N TYR A 229 0.90 -16.52 -2.85
CA TYR A 229 -0.14 -16.48 -1.82
C TYR A 229 0.46 -16.44 -0.42
N ARG A 230 -0.01 -15.48 0.40
CA ARG A 230 0.29 -15.42 1.83
C ARG A 230 -1.01 -15.21 2.60
N LYS A 231 -1.26 -16.11 3.56
CA LYS A 231 -2.45 -16.01 4.44
C LYS A 231 -2.46 -14.71 5.23
N SER A 232 -1.28 -14.19 5.56
CA SER A 232 -1.08 -12.94 6.30
C SER A 232 -1.31 -11.69 5.44
N MET A 233 -1.26 -11.77 4.10
CA MET A 233 -1.55 -10.64 3.22
C MET A 233 -3.00 -10.19 3.42
N GLN A 234 -3.20 -8.91 3.66
CA GLN A 234 -4.52 -8.34 3.89
C GLN A 234 -4.94 -7.37 2.78
N GLY A 235 -4.01 -6.66 2.17
CA GLY A 235 -4.31 -5.75 1.07
C GLY A 235 -3.04 -5.17 0.45
N GLY A 236 -3.20 -4.45 -0.66
CA GLY A 236 -2.10 -3.79 -1.31
C GLY A 236 -2.32 -3.62 -2.80
N MET A 237 -1.60 -2.69 -3.39
CA MET A 237 -1.64 -2.38 -4.81
C MET A 237 -0.24 -2.43 -5.40
N CYS A 238 -0.14 -3.12 -6.53
CA CYS A 238 1.05 -3.17 -7.35
C CYS A 238 0.97 -2.09 -8.43
N ASP A 239 2.07 -1.40 -8.66
CA ASP A 239 2.20 -0.59 -9.86
C ASP A 239 2.43 -1.50 -11.06
N VAL A 240 1.42 -1.65 -11.88
CA VAL A 240 1.43 -2.55 -13.05
C VAL A 240 1.98 -1.85 -14.29
N MET A 241 2.27 -0.54 -14.22
CA MET A 241 2.77 0.26 -15.35
C MET A 241 4.07 -0.28 -15.96
N ALA A 242 4.84 -1.05 -15.21
CA ALA A 242 6.02 -1.77 -15.69
C ALA A 242 5.75 -2.73 -16.86
N TYR A 243 4.49 -3.11 -17.09
CA TYR A 243 4.11 -4.02 -18.17
C TYR A 243 4.19 -3.41 -19.57
N LYS A 244 4.14 -2.08 -19.70
CA LYS A 244 4.11 -1.41 -21.01
C LYS A 244 5.47 -0.96 -21.53
N ASN A 245 6.44 -0.82 -20.62
CA ASN A 245 7.81 -0.49 -20.99
C ASN A 245 8.67 -1.72 -20.72
N ASP A 246 9.29 -2.28 -21.72
CA ASP A 246 10.06 -3.54 -21.74
C ASP A 246 11.15 -3.69 -20.64
N HIS A 247 11.31 -2.72 -19.75
CA HIS A 247 12.31 -2.69 -18.66
C HIS A 247 11.87 -1.88 -17.44
N GLY A 248 10.60 -1.88 -17.07
CA GLY A 248 10.11 -1.08 -15.94
C GLY A 248 10.31 -1.77 -14.59
N ASP A 249 11.07 -1.12 -13.72
CA ASP A 249 11.11 -1.49 -12.30
C ASP A 249 9.70 -1.37 -11.70
N GLN A 250 9.29 -2.36 -10.91
CA GLN A 250 7.95 -2.44 -10.34
C GLN A 250 7.92 -1.97 -8.89
N SER A 251 6.85 -1.31 -8.47
CA SER A 251 6.61 -0.94 -7.08
C SER A 251 5.38 -1.65 -6.52
N TYR A 252 5.42 -2.01 -5.23
CA TYR A 252 4.32 -2.64 -4.52
C TYR A 252 4.20 -2.10 -3.11
N VAL A 253 3.02 -1.61 -2.76
CA VAL A 253 2.71 -1.09 -1.42
C VAL A 253 1.54 -1.88 -0.86
N SER A 254 1.77 -2.54 0.28
CA SER A 254 0.85 -3.53 0.84
C SER A 254 0.94 -3.59 2.36
N TRP A 255 0.01 -4.32 2.96
CA TRP A 255 -0.01 -4.58 4.38
C TRP A 255 -0.39 -6.04 4.66
N ALA A 256 0.18 -6.56 5.74
CA ALA A 256 -0.04 -7.93 6.17
C ALA A 256 -0.23 -7.97 7.69
N ASN A 257 -1.06 -8.90 8.15
CA ASN A 257 -1.29 -9.17 9.57
C ASN A 257 -1.15 -10.65 9.86
N GLN A 258 -0.45 -10.96 10.95
CA GLN A 258 -0.38 -12.30 11.49
C GLN A 258 -0.33 -12.21 13.02
N ASP A 259 -1.18 -13.00 13.68
CA ASP A 259 -1.24 -13.12 15.14
C ASP A 259 -1.36 -11.75 15.85
N GLY A 260 -2.12 -10.84 15.26
CA GLY A 260 -2.38 -9.49 15.79
C GLY A 260 -1.28 -8.46 15.48
N SER A 261 -0.19 -8.85 14.83
CA SER A 261 0.88 -7.92 14.42
C SER A 261 0.68 -7.48 12.98
N THR A 262 0.55 -6.18 12.76
CA THR A 262 0.35 -5.57 11.44
C THR A 262 1.61 -4.88 10.95
N TYR A 263 1.98 -5.16 9.70
CA TYR A 263 3.12 -4.52 9.04
C TYR A 263 2.70 -3.93 7.70
N ILE A 264 3.23 -2.74 7.39
CA ILE A 264 3.17 -2.13 6.05
C ILE A 264 4.50 -2.38 5.35
N PHE A 265 4.40 -2.78 4.09
CA PHE A 265 5.52 -3.07 3.19
C PHE A 265 5.46 -2.10 2.02
N CYS A 266 6.46 -1.23 1.88
CA CYS A 266 6.64 -0.34 0.74
C CYS A 266 7.90 -0.77 -0.01
N ILE A 267 7.74 -1.51 -1.10
CA ILE A 267 8.83 -2.03 -1.93
C ILE A 267 8.77 -1.30 -3.25
N MET A 268 9.78 -0.47 -3.51
CA MET A 268 9.74 0.52 -4.58
C MET A 268 10.83 0.26 -5.62
N GLN A 269 10.43 0.16 -6.88
CA GLN A 269 11.32 0.00 -8.02
C GLN A 269 12.17 -1.28 -7.92
N SER A 270 11.51 -2.43 -7.72
CA SER A 270 12.14 -3.75 -7.85
C SER A 270 12.45 -4.03 -9.32
N PRO A 271 13.70 -4.37 -9.67
CA PRO A 271 14.07 -4.64 -11.05
C PRO A 271 13.53 -5.99 -11.53
N ASP A 272 13.29 -6.15 -12.83
CA ASP A 272 12.88 -7.42 -13.44
C ASP A 272 13.86 -8.58 -13.17
N THR A 273 15.11 -8.24 -12.85
CA THR A 273 16.19 -9.20 -12.57
C THR A 273 16.15 -9.76 -11.15
N CYS A 274 15.30 -9.24 -10.25
CA CYS A 274 15.20 -9.77 -8.88
C CYS A 274 14.64 -11.20 -8.84
N ASP A 275 14.02 -11.65 -9.91
CA ASP A 275 13.56 -13.03 -10.10
C ASP A 275 14.68 -13.91 -10.66
N THR A 276 15.66 -14.25 -9.82
CA THR A 276 16.78 -15.14 -10.18
C THR A 276 16.36 -16.60 -10.40
N TYR A 277 15.09 -16.94 -10.13
CA TYR A 277 14.60 -18.32 -10.17
C TYR A 277 13.70 -18.64 -11.38
N GLY A 278 13.60 -17.73 -12.36
CA GLY A 278 12.87 -18.01 -13.61
C GLY A 278 11.35 -18.15 -13.43
N TYR A 279 10.79 -17.61 -12.36
CA TYR A 279 9.35 -17.44 -12.22
C TYR A 279 8.91 -16.35 -13.20
N ALA A 280 8.70 -16.73 -14.43
CA ALA A 280 8.45 -15.92 -15.61
C ALA A 280 7.18 -15.04 -15.55
N ASN A 281 6.71 -14.66 -14.37
CA ASN A 281 5.46 -13.94 -14.18
C ASN A 281 5.61 -12.43 -14.03
N ARG A 282 6.79 -11.85 -14.29
CA ARG A 282 7.00 -10.40 -14.40
C ARG A 282 6.39 -9.59 -13.23
N ARG A 283 6.59 -10.04 -11.97
CA ARG A 283 6.07 -9.37 -10.76
C ARG A 283 7.16 -9.23 -9.71
N PRO A 284 8.27 -8.52 -10.01
CA PRO A 284 9.43 -8.48 -9.12
C PRO A 284 9.09 -7.92 -7.74
N ALA A 285 8.37 -6.82 -7.65
CA ALA A 285 8.03 -6.21 -6.37
C ALA A 285 7.11 -7.10 -5.51
N LEU A 286 6.18 -7.84 -6.12
CA LEU A 286 5.35 -8.80 -5.40
C LEU A 286 6.20 -9.99 -4.89
N TYR A 287 7.15 -10.46 -5.71
CA TYR A 287 8.08 -11.52 -5.33
C TYR A 287 8.92 -11.11 -4.11
N GLU A 288 9.54 -9.94 -4.14
CA GLU A 288 10.31 -9.43 -3.00
C GLU A 288 9.44 -9.25 -1.76
N THR A 289 8.24 -8.66 -1.92
CA THR A 289 7.32 -8.43 -0.81
C THR A 289 6.93 -9.74 -0.13
N THR A 290 6.58 -10.79 -0.88
CA THR A 290 6.18 -12.06 -0.27
C THR A 290 7.32 -12.73 0.50
N ARG A 291 8.55 -12.60 0.07
CA ARG A 291 9.73 -13.08 0.79
C ARG A 291 10.00 -12.27 2.05
N LEU A 292 9.82 -10.96 1.98
CA LEU A 292 9.96 -10.07 3.13
C LEU A 292 8.85 -10.28 4.16
N ILE A 293 7.63 -10.61 3.73
CA ILE A 293 6.55 -11.02 4.63
C ILE A 293 6.96 -12.28 5.41
N ASP A 294 7.47 -13.31 4.72
CA ASP A 294 7.92 -14.53 5.35
C ASP A 294 9.04 -14.24 6.36
N TRP A 295 10.04 -13.44 5.96
CA TRP A 295 11.14 -13.05 6.84
C TRP A 295 10.66 -12.28 8.07
N VAL A 296 9.80 -11.28 7.90
CA VAL A 296 9.31 -10.46 9.01
C VAL A 296 8.58 -11.32 10.04
N PHE A 297 7.60 -12.13 9.63
CA PHE A 297 6.82 -12.94 10.57
C PHE A 297 7.58 -14.13 11.17
N GLN A 298 8.71 -14.52 10.59
CA GLN A 298 9.61 -15.52 11.18
C GLN A 298 10.63 -14.89 12.14
N SER A 299 11.03 -13.62 11.90
CA SER A 299 12.12 -12.97 12.63
C SER A 299 11.67 -12.08 13.77
N PHE A 300 10.41 -11.57 13.73
CA PHE A 300 9.91 -10.60 14.69
C PHE A 300 8.61 -11.07 15.33
N SER A 301 8.52 -10.89 16.66
CA SER A 301 7.29 -11.10 17.42
C SER A 301 7.10 -9.97 18.42
N ILE A 302 5.85 -9.55 18.62
CA ILE A 302 5.52 -8.59 19.69
C ILE A 302 5.41 -9.40 20.99
N GLN A 303 6.20 -9.03 22.00
CA GLN A 303 6.14 -9.61 23.33
C GLN A 303 5.64 -8.55 24.32
N PRO A 304 4.80 -8.91 25.31
CA PRO A 304 4.47 -8.00 26.39
C PRO A 304 5.73 -7.52 27.10
N ALA A 305 5.85 -6.22 27.36
CA ALA A 305 7.00 -5.64 28.05
C ALA A 305 7.01 -6.02 29.54
N LEU A 306 5.88 -6.42 30.09
CA LEU A 306 5.72 -6.89 31.47
C LEU A 306 5.00 -8.25 31.43
N ASP A 307 5.53 -9.20 32.19
CA ASP A 307 4.85 -10.47 32.44
C ASP A 307 3.62 -10.18 33.33
N THR A 308 2.42 -10.30 32.76
CA THR A 308 1.15 -10.05 33.47
C THR A 308 0.86 -11.11 34.52
N ASP A 309 1.62 -12.20 34.56
CA ASP A 309 1.49 -13.29 35.55
C ASP A 309 2.30 -13.02 36.85
N LEU A 310 3.07 -11.94 36.89
CA LEU A 310 3.60 -11.43 38.16
C LEU A 310 2.46 -10.73 38.91
N ALA A 311 1.64 -11.52 39.60
CA ALA A 311 0.70 -11.00 40.59
C ALA A 311 1.45 -10.19 41.63
N LEU A 312 1.11 -8.91 41.82
CA LEU A 312 1.55 -8.05 42.90
C LEU A 312 1.03 -8.58 44.25
#